data_6e1c7412bcca27d2d6bf0d89171ffbd2
#
_entry.id   6e1c7412bcca27d2d6bf0d89171ffbd2
#
_cell.length_a   1.000
_cell.length_b   1.000
_cell.length_c   1.000
_cell.angle_alpha   90.00
_cell.angle_beta   90.00
_cell.angle_gamma   90.00
#
_symmetry.space_group_name_H-M   'P 1'
#
loop_
_entity.id
_entity.type
_entity.pdbx_description
1 polymer ?
#
loop_
_entity_poly.entity_id
_entity_poly.type
_entity_poly.pdbx_seq_one_letter_code
_entity_poly.pdbx_strand_id
1 'polypeptide(L)'
;AKPLYTVFYGAPDSQAHLLFVASLIQVIFLALYSVLAPMLQAIFETRKAINYFAIGVLVKAILQLPLIIFLGALGPVISTAIGLGVPIALMYNHLHTVTHFSRKTVFRKALLICILTVLMAIPVAVFYWLFQFVLSPISRMGSVIYLVIGGGLGIGVYGVLALVTRMADQLLGARAASLRAKLHIK
;
A
#
# COMPACT_ATOMS: atom_id res chain seq x y z
N ALA A 1 10.51 -6.54 5.80
CA ALA A 1 9.97 -6.22 7.12
C ALA A 1 11.01 -6.30 8.23
N LYS A 2 11.87 -7.38 8.30
CA LYS A 2 12.90 -7.51 9.35
C LYS A 2 13.82 -6.29 9.48
N PRO A 3 14.49 -5.78 8.41
CA PRO A 3 15.37 -4.62 8.55
C PRO A 3 14.66 -3.36 9.08
N LEU A 4 13.43 -3.10 8.62
CA LEU A 4 12.67 -1.95 9.08
C LEU A 4 12.33 -2.04 10.56
N TYR A 5 11.90 -3.22 11.02
CA TYR A 5 11.63 -3.47 12.43
C TYR A 5 12.88 -3.30 13.31
N THR A 6 14.03 -3.85 12.86
CA THR A 6 15.30 -3.76 13.60
C THR A 6 15.79 -2.33 13.76
N VAL A 7 15.57 -1.46 12.77
CA VAL A 7 15.95 -0.03 12.86
C VAL A 7 15.19 0.67 13.98
N PHE A 8 13.88 0.43 14.10
CA PHE A 8 13.03 1.14 15.07
C PHE A 8 13.07 0.51 16.47
N TYR A 9 13.06 -0.83 16.54
CA TYR A 9 12.85 -1.55 17.81
C TYR A 9 14.06 -2.37 18.29
N GLY A 10 15.12 -2.50 17.51
CA GLY A 10 16.31 -3.26 17.87
C GLY A 10 16.17 -4.76 17.57
N ALA A 11 16.42 -5.64 18.58
CA ALA A 11 16.37 -7.09 18.36
C ALA A 11 14.96 -7.56 17.93
N PRO A 12 14.86 -8.40 16.89
CA PRO A 12 13.57 -8.82 16.37
C PRO A 12 12.90 -9.81 17.33
N ASP A 13 11.79 -9.40 17.94
CA ASP A 13 10.84 -10.31 18.54
C ASP A 13 9.94 -10.90 17.44
N SER A 14 9.76 -12.24 17.45
CA SER A 14 9.01 -12.95 16.42
C SER A 14 7.53 -12.54 16.37
N GLN A 15 6.90 -12.28 17.51
CA GLN A 15 5.50 -11.86 17.58
C GLN A 15 5.32 -10.43 17.07
N ALA A 16 6.17 -9.52 17.49
CA ALA A 16 6.13 -8.14 17.06
C ALA A 16 6.42 -7.99 15.55
N HIS A 17 7.31 -8.81 15.00
CA HIS A 17 7.56 -8.87 13.55
C HIS A 17 6.30 -9.29 12.77
N LEU A 18 5.57 -10.30 13.25
CA LEU A 18 4.33 -10.78 12.63
C LEU A 18 3.25 -9.70 12.66
N LEU A 19 3.08 -9.00 13.78
CA LEU A 19 2.17 -7.86 13.91
C LEU A 19 2.53 -6.73 12.96
N PHE A 20 3.83 -6.44 12.83
CA PHE A 20 4.29 -5.42 11.90
C PHE A 20 3.98 -5.76 10.44
N VAL A 21 4.21 -7.01 10.01
CA VAL A 21 3.87 -7.48 8.66
C VAL A 21 2.36 -7.44 8.43
N ALA A 22 1.56 -7.89 9.40
CA ALA A 22 0.12 -7.84 9.32
C ALA A 22 -0.41 -6.39 9.20
N SER A 23 0.21 -5.45 9.92
CA SER A 23 -0.14 -4.02 9.83
C SER A 23 0.14 -3.40 8.48
N LEU A 24 1.11 -3.91 7.69
CA LEU A 24 1.37 -3.43 6.33
C LEU A 24 0.17 -3.65 5.40
N ILE A 25 -0.67 -4.67 5.64
CA ILE A 25 -1.89 -4.90 4.87
C ILE A 25 -2.87 -3.72 5.04
N GLN A 26 -2.92 -3.12 6.23
CA GLN A 26 -3.77 -1.96 6.49
C GLN A 26 -3.41 -0.74 5.66
N VAL A 27 -2.14 -0.60 5.26
CA VAL A 27 -1.67 0.51 4.42
C VAL A 27 -2.40 0.51 3.07
N ILE A 28 -2.72 -0.66 2.52
CA ILE A 28 -3.47 -0.79 1.26
C ILE A 28 -4.88 -0.20 1.43
N PHE A 29 -5.58 -0.56 2.52
CA PHE A 29 -6.91 -0.02 2.81
C PHE A 29 -6.86 1.48 3.06
N LEU A 30 -5.85 1.96 3.80
CA LEU A 30 -5.67 3.38 4.06
C LEU A 30 -5.41 4.16 2.76
N ALA A 31 -4.58 3.63 1.85
CA ALA A 31 -4.31 4.22 0.55
C ALA A 31 -5.58 4.30 -0.32
N LEU A 32 -6.39 3.24 -0.34
CA LEU A 32 -7.68 3.25 -1.07
C LEU A 32 -8.64 4.28 -0.48
N TYR A 33 -8.74 4.34 0.84
CA TYR A 33 -9.58 5.32 1.52
C TYR A 33 -9.14 6.75 1.23
N SER A 34 -7.83 7.03 1.25
CA SER A 34 -7.26 8.36 0.99
C SER A 34 -7.51 8.88 -0.44
N VAL A 35 -7.83 7.98 -1.37
CA VAL A 35 -8.25 8.36 -2.73
C VAL A 35 -9.76 8.52 -2.83
N LEU A 36 -10.54 7.57 -2.29
CA LEU A 36 -11.99 7.56 -2.43
C LEU A 36 -12.69 8.69 -1.66
N ALA A 37 -12.20 9.03 -0.45
CA ALA A 37 -12.81 10.07 0.35
C ALA A 37 -12.74 11.46 -0.32
N PRO A 38 -11.59 11.95 -0.81
CA PRO A 38 -11.54 13.20 -1.57
C PRO A 38 -12.35 13.17 -2.88
N MET A 39 -12.46 12.01 -3.55
CA MET A 39 -13.29 11.89 -4.74
C MET A 39 -14.77 12.15 -4.43
N LEU A 40 -15.29 11.60 -3.33
CA LEU A 40 -16.66 11.90 -2.89
C LEU A 40 -16.83 13.38 -2.52
N GLN A 41 -15.83 13.99 -1.90
CA GLN A 41 -15.85 15.41 -1.57
C GLN A 41 -15.88 16.28 -2.82
N ALA A 42 -15.12 15.91 -3.86
CA ALA A 42 -15.07 16.62 -5.13
C ALA A 42 -16.42 16.66 -5.88
N ILE A 43 -17.28 15.67 -5.67
CA ILE A 43 -18.66 15.64 -6.21
C ILE A 43 -19.70 16.19 -5.24
N PHE A 44 -19.27 16.96 -4.23
CA PHE A 44 -20.12 17.58 -3.21
C PHE A 44 -20.89 16.61 -2.29
N GLU A 45 -20.47 15.34 -2.24
CA GLU A 45 -21.08 14.29 -1.38
C GLU A 45 -20.31 14.08 -0.08
N THR A 46 -19.81 15.17 0.53
CA THR A 46 -19.00 15.14 1.76
C THR A 46 -19.73 14.49 2.93
N ARG A 47 -21.04 14.74 3.09
CA ARG A 47 -21.84 14.14 4.16
C ARG A 47 -21.87 12.62 4.06
N LYS A 48 -21.96 12.07 2.86
CA LYS A 48 -21.95 10.60 2.65
C LYS A 48 -20.57 10.02 2.95
N ALA A 49 -19.49 10.71 2.58
CA ALA A 49 -18.14 10.29 2.92
C ALA A 49 -17.94 10.16 4.44
N ILE A 50 -18.41 11.17 5.20
CA ILE A 50 -18.36 11.16 6.67
C ILE A 50 -19.21 10.04 7.26
N ASN A 51 -20.44 9.85 6.77
CA ASN A 51 -21.33 8.81 7.25
C ASN A 51 -20.77 7.41 7.00
N TYR A 52 -20.20 7.14 5.83
CA TYR A 52 -19.58 5.86 5.53
C TYR A 52 -18.35 5.60 6.41
N PHE A 53 -17.57 6.63 6.67
CA PHE A 53 -16.45 6.52 7.62
C PHE A 53 -16.94 6.23 9.04
N ALA A 54 -17.98 6.91 9.51
CA ALA A 54 -18.57 6.67 10.83
C ALA A 54 -19.07 5.21 10.96
N ILE A 55 -19.72 4.66 9.93
CA ILE A 55 -20.11 3.24 9.88
C ILE A 55 -18.88 2.34 10.04
N GLY A 56 -17.79 2.62 9.32
CA GLY A 56 -16.55 1.86 9.42
C GLY A 56 -15.94 1.89 10.83
N VAL A 57 -15.96 3.05 11.48
CA VAL A 57 -15.48 3.22 12.86
C VAL A 57 -16.36 2.42 13.83
N LEU A 58 -17.68 2.44 13.68
CA LEU A 58 -18.61 1.64 14.50
C LEU A 58 -18.35 0.14 14.32
N VAL A 59 -18.22 -0.33 13.08
CA VAL A 59 -17.90 -1.73 12.79
C VAL A 59 -16.58 -2.13 13.44
N LYS A 60 -15.55 -1.29 13.30
CA LYS A 60 -14.27 -1.52 13.97
C LYS A 60 -14.43 -1.62 15.49
N ALA A 61 -15.15 -0.68 16.11
CA ALA A 61 -15.32 -0.65 17.55
C ALA A 61 -16.04 -1.91 18.07
N ILE A 62 -17.09 -2.37 17.39
CA ILE A 62 -17.84 -3.57 17.75
C ILE A 62 -16.97 -4.83 17.59
N LEU A 63 -16.20 -4.93 16.50
CA LEU A 63 -15.36 -6.09 16.22
C LEU A 63 -14.08 -6.14 17.05
N GLN A 64 -13.60 -5.01 17.56
CA GLN A 64 -12.30 -4.93 18.22
C GLN A 64 -12.24 -5.79 19.48
N LEU A 65 -13.24 -5.72 20.35
CA LEU A 65 -13.28 -6.48 21.59
C LEU A 65 -13.30 -8.01 21.36
N PRO A 66 -14.25 -8.57 20.57
CA PRO A 66 -14.25 -10.01 20.32
C PRO A 66 -12.99 -10.49 19.60
N LEU A 67 -12.47 -9.72 18.62
CA LEU A 67 -11.27 -10.10 17.90
C LEU A 67 -10.01 -10.09 18.79
N ILE A 68 -9.92 -9.20 19.77
CA ILE A 68 -8.82 -9.24 20.76
C ILE A 68 -8.91 -10.50 21.61
N ILE A 69 -10.10 -10.91 22.04
CA ILE A 69 -10.29 -12.09 22.87
C ILE A 69 -9.91 -13.37 22.10
N PHE A 70 -10.30 -13.48 20.82
CA PHE A 70 -10.05 -14.68 20.01
C PHE A 70 -8.66 -14.73 19.37
N LEU A 71 -8.11 -13.60 18.93
CA LEU A 71 -6.90 -13.50 18.12
C LEU A 71 -5.77 -12.75 18.84
N GLY A 72 -5.98 -12.32 20.08
CA GLY A 72 -4.98 -11.59 20.85
C GLY A 72 -4.52 -10.32 20.13
N ALA A 73 -3.22 -10.14 20.01
CA ALA A 73 -2.61 -8.95 19.43
C ALA A 73 -2.90 -8.74 17.92
N LEU A 74 -3.35 -9.78 17.19
CA LEU A 74 -3.79 -9.65 15.79
C LEU A 74 -5.21 -9.08 15.68
N GLY A 75 -6.01 -9.13 16.74
CA GLY A 75 -7.39 -8.63 16.76
C GLY A 75 -7.54 -7.19 16.28
N PRO A 76 -6.78 -6.22 16.83
CA PRO A 76 -6.83 -4.83 16.41
C PRO A 76 -6.45 -4.62 14.94
N VAL A 77 -5.54 -5.43 14.41
CA VAL A 77 -5.11 -5.35 13.00
C VAL A 77 -6.27 -5.75 12.08
N ILE A 78 -6.92 -6.87 12.38
CA ILE A 78 -8.03 -7.38 11.57
C ILE A 78 -9.26 -6.49 11.70
N SER A 79 -9.60 -6.03 12.91
CA SER A 79 -10.72 -5.10 13.11
C SER A 79 -10.53 -3.79 12.35
N THR A 80 -9.29 -3.28 12.29
CA THR A 80 -8.97 -2.07 11.50
C THR A 80 -9.08 -2.32 10.00
N ALA A 81 -8.62 -3.47 9.50
CA ALA A 81 -8.75 -3.83 8.10
C ALA A 81 -10.22 -3.92 7.67
N ILE A 82 -11.08 -4.57 8.48
CA ILE A 82 -12.52 -4.65 8.23
C ILE A 82 -13.16 -3.25 8.35
N GLY A 83 -12.84 -2.51 9.41
CA GLY A 83 -13.36 -1.17 9.66
C GLY A 83 -13.03 -0.16 8.57
N LEU A 84 -11.90 -0.29 7.88
CA LEU A 84 -11.56 0.50 6.69
C LEU A 84 -12.17 -0.09 5.43
N GLY A 85 -12.28 -1.41 5.32
CA GLY A 85 -12.86 -2.10 4.16
C GLY A 85 -14.32 -1.73 3.93
N VAL A 86 -15.11 -1.61 4.99
CA VAL A 86 -16.53 -1.25 4.91
C VAL A 86 -16.74 0.13 4.26
N PRO A 87 -16.16 1.23 4.75
CA PRO A 87 -16.34 2.53 4.11
C PRO A 87 -15.78 2.57 2.69
N ILE A 88 -14.69 1.87 2.39
CA ILE A 88 -14.14 1.78 1.04
C ILE A 88 -15.17 1.15 0.09
N ALA A 89 -15.79 0.03 0.48
CA ALA A 89 -16.79 -0.64 -0.32
C ALA A 89 -18.03 0.24 -0.54
N LEU A 90 -18.51 0.93 0.50
CA LEU A 90 -19.65 1.84 0.42
C LEU A 90 -19.35 3.05 -0.47
N MET A 91 -18.19 3.69 -0.29
CA MET A 91 -17.75 4.82 -1.11
C MET A 91 -17.57 4.43 -2.57
N TYR A 92 -16.95 3.27 -2.84
CA TYR A 92 -16.76 2.77 -4.19
C TYR A 92 -18.10 2.50 -4.91
N ASN A 93 -19.03 1.84 -4.22
CA ASN A 93 -20.35 1.58 -4.78
C ASN A 93 -21.11 2.87 -5.04
N HIS A 94 -21.10 3.81 -4.09
CA HIS A 94 -21.75 5.10 -4.26
C HIS A 94 -21.15 5.91 -5.41
N LEU A 95 -19.83 5.99 -5.49
CA LEU A 95 -19.14 6.67 -6.59
C LEU A 95 -19.49 6.05 -7.94
N HIS A 96 -19.58 4.72 -8.00
CA HIS A 96 -19.99 4.01 -9.21
C HIS A 96 -21.43 4.35 -9.64
N THR A 97 -22.37 4.51 -8.68
CA THR A 97 -23.75 4.86 -9.02
C THR A 97 -23.89 6.28 -9.51
N VAL A 98 -23.09 7.21 -9.01
CA VAL A 98 -23.16 8.64 -9.38
C VAL A 98 -22.41 8.92 -10.67
N THR A 99 -21.22 8.32 -10.88
CA THR A 99 -20.35 8.67 -12.01
C THR A 99 -20.41 7.65 -13.16
N HIS A 100 -21.10 6.52 -12.97
CA HIS A 100 -21.26 5.46 -13.98
C HIS A 100 -19.93 5.00 -14.64
N PHE A 101 -18.81 5.09 -13.93
CA PHE A 101 -17.51 4.69 -14.48
C PHE A 101 -17.45 3.17 -14.75
N SER A 102 -16.70 2.78 -15.78
CA SER A 102 -16.55 1.37 -16.14
C SER A 102 -15.72 0.61 -15.09
N ARG A 103 -16.37 -0.33 -14.38
CA ARG A 103 -15.68 -1.22 -13.41
C ARG A 103 -14.54 -2.02 -14.06
N LYS A 104 -14.71 -2.44 -15.33
CA LYS A 104 -13.69 -3.18 -16.08
C LYS A 104 -12.41 -2.37 -16.26
N THR A 105 -12.54 -1.08 -16.56
CA THR A 105 -11.38 -0.18 -16.73
C THR A 105 -10.62 0.02 -15.42
N VAL A 106 -11.35 0.23 -14.32
CA VAL A 106 -10.74 0.38 -12.98
C VAL A 106 -10.04 -0.91 -12.58
N PHE A 107 -10.70 -2.06 -12.73
CA PHE A 107 -10.12 -3.36 -12.40
C PHE A 107 -8.87 -3.67 -13.23
N ARG A 108 -8.89 -3.39 -14.54
CA ARG A 108 -7.72 -3.58 -15.42
C ARG A 108 -6.54 -2.72 -15.00
N LYS A 109 -6.79 -1.45 -14.62
CA LYS A 109 -5.74 -0.55 -14.12
C LYS A 109 -5.20 -1.01 -12.76
N ALA A 110 -6.08 -1.41 -11.85
CA ALA A 110 -5.68 -1.95 -10.54
C ALA A 110 -4.85 -3.23 -10.69
N LEU A 111 -5.27 -4.15 -11.56
CA LEU A 111 -4.53 -5.38 -11.86
C LEU A 111 -3.14 -5.08 -12.42
N LEU A 112 -3.03 -4.10 -13.33
CA LEU A 112 -1.75 -3.69 -13.89
C LEU A 112 -0.82 -3.12 -12.81
N ILE A 113 -1.34 -2.28 -11.88
CA ILE A 113 -0.57 -1.78 -10.74
C ILE A 113 -0.09 -2.94 -9.86
N CYS A 114 -0.97 -3.91 -9.55
CA CYS A 114 -0.58 -5.09 -8.78
C CYS A 114 0.54 -5.89 -9.47
N ILE A 115 0.43 -6.12 -10.78
CA ILE A 115 1.47 -6.82 -11.55
C ILE A 115 2.80 -6.06 -11.47
N LEU A 116 2.79 -4.74 -11.67
CA LEU A 116 4.00 -3.92 -11.57
C LEU A 116 4.63 -3.96 -10.18
N THR A 117 3.79 -3.95 -9.14
CA THR A 117 4.25 -4.03 -7.75
C THR A 117 4.90 -5.39 -7.46
N VAL A 118 4.30 -6.49 -7.94
CA VAL A 118 4.87 -7.84 -7.82
C VAL A 118 6.18 -7.94 -8.60
N LEU A 119 6.23 -7.40 -9.81
CA LEU A 119 7.44 -7.40 -10.64
C LEU A 119 8.57 -6.59 -9.99
N MET A 120 8.26 -5.47 -9.34
CA MET A 120 9.22 -4.70 -8.55
C MET A 120 9.71 -5.48 -7.31
N ALA A 121 8.85 -6.30 -6.70
CA ALA A 121 9.22 -7.05 -5.50
C ALA A 121 10.31 -8.10 -5.78
N ILE A 122 10.39 -8.63 -7.01
CA ILE A 122 11.37 -9.66 -7.38
C ILE A 122 12.82 -9.15 -7.23
N PRO A 123 13.25 -8.05 -7.89
CA PRO A 123 14.64 -7.58 -7.75
C PRO A 123 14.98 -7.14 -6.32
N VAL A 124 14.00 -6.59 -5.57
CA VAL A 124 14.21 -6.26 -4.16
C VAL A 124 14.39 -7.52 -3.31
N ALA A 125 13.63 -8.59 -3.57
CA ALA A 125 13.79 -9.87 -2.88
C ALA A 125 15.13 -10.54 -3.22
N VAL A 126 15.55 -10.51 -4.48
CA VAL A 126 16.86 -11.03 -4.94
C VAL A 126 18.00 -10.24 -4.27
N PHE A 127 17.90 -8.91 -4.26
CA PHE A 127 18.87 -8.06 -3.55
C PHE A 127 18.95 -8.44 -2.07
N TYR A 128 17.81 -8.58 -1.38
CA TYR A 128 17.78 -8.98 0.02
C TYR A 128 18.43 -10.35 0.24
N TRP A 129 18.17 -11.32 -0.62
CA TRP A 129 18.70 -12.68 -0.52
C TRP A 129 20.23 -12.74 -0.77
N LEU A 130 20.73 -11.99 -1.75
CA LEU A 130 22.16 -11.94 -2.08
C LEU A 130 22.97 -11.23 -0.98
N PHE A 131 22.46 -10.10 -0.46
CA PHE A 131 23.18 -9.28 0.49
C PHE A 131 23.06 -9.72 1.95
N GLN A 132 22.15 -10.63 2.28
CA GLN A 132 22.04 -11.16 3.66
C GLN A 132 23.31 -11.90 4.12
N PHE A 133 24.13 -12.40 3.19
CA PHE A 133 25.41 -13.07 3.50
C PHE A 133 26.56 -12.07 3.72
N VAL A 134 26.48 -10.87 3.17
CA VAL A 134 27.54 -9.85 3.23
C VAL A 134 27.34 -8.87 4.38
N LEU A 135 26.09 -8.45 4.56
CA LEU A 135 25.70 -7.50 5.61
C LEU A 135 24.75 -8.22 6.57
N SER A 136 25.19 -8.44 7.81
CA SER A 136 24.32 -9.01 8.83
C SER A 136 23.16 -8.03 9.14
N PRO A 137 21.90 -8.39 8.87
CA PRO A 137 20.75 -7.52 9.13
C PRO A 137 20.41 -7.38 10.63
N ILE A 138 21.27 -7.91 11.49
CA ILE A 138 21.12 -7.91 12.95
C ILE A 138 21.62 -6.57 13.55
N SER A 139 22.55 -5.87 12.88
CA SER A 139 23.00 -4.56 13.33
C SER A 139 22.07 -3.44 12.84
N ARG A 140 21.83 -2.42 13.68
CA ARG A 140 21.03 -1.25 13.30
C ARG A 140 21.57 -0.56 12.05
N MET A 141 22.90 -0.41 11.97
CA MET A 141 23.58 0.21 10.83
C MET A 141 23.38 -0.61 9.54
N GLY A 142 23.55 -1.93 9.61
CA GLY A 142 23.28 -2.83 8.48
C GLY A 142 21.83 -2.72 8.00
N SER A 143 20.88 -2.66 8.91
CA SER A 143 19.45 -2.52 8.60
C SER A 143 19.11 -1.18 7.92
N VAL A 144 19.77 -0.08 8.32
CA VAL A 144 19.62 1.23 7.64
C VAL A 144 20.15 1.16 6.21
N ILE A 145 21.33 0.58 6.00
CA ILE A 145 21.91 0.40 4.66
C ILE A 145 20.96 -0.43 3.77
N TYR A 146 20.41 -1.52 4.29
CA TYR A 146 19.42 -2.33 3.58
C TYR A 146 18.19 -1.55 3.17
N LEU A 147 17.67 -0.69 4.05
CA LEU A 147 16.50 0.13 3.76
C LEU A 147 16.78 1.19 2.70
N VAL A 148 17.92 1.86 2.78
CA VAL A 148 18.29 2.92 1.82
C VAL A 148 18.54 2.33 0.44
N ILE A 149 19.35 1.29 0.34
CA ILE A 149 19.69 0.67 -0.95
C ILE A 149 18.48 -0.10 -1.51
N GLY A 150 17.83 -0.93 -0.71
CA GLY A 150 16.64 -1.70 -1.14
C GLY A 150 15.46 -0.81 -1.49
N GLY A 151 15.23 0.26 -0.74
CA GLY A 151 14.21 1.26 -1.04
C GLY A 151 14.52 2.05 -2.31
N GLY A 152 15.78 2.47 -2.48
CA GLY A 152 16.24 3.16 -3.70
C GLY A 152 16.10 2.29 -4.95
N LEU A 153 16.50 1.01 -4.85
CA LEU A 153 16.28 0.01 -5.91
C LEU A 153 14.80 -0.16 -6.23
N GLY A 154 13.96 -0.30 -5.20
CA GLY A 154 12.51 -0.43 -5.38
C GLY A 154 11.91 0.76 -6.13
N ILE A 155 12.22 1.98 -5.70
CA ILE A 155 11.75 3.22 -6.34
C ILE A 155 12.27 3.30 -7.79
N GLY A 156 13.55 3.00 -8.02
CA GLY A 156 14.15 3.03 -9.34
C GLY A 156 13.51 2.05 -10.31
N VAL A 157 13.37 0.79 -9.90
CA VAL A 157 12.73 -0.27 -10.71
C VAL A 157 11.27 0.06 -10.99
N TYR A 158 10.51 0.48 -9.98
CA TYR A 158 9.11 0.86 -10.16
C TYR A 158 8.98 2.06 -11.11
N GLY A 159 9.84 3.06 -10.96
CA GLY A 159 9.87 4.23 -11.85
C GLY A 159 10.13 3.85 -13.31
N VAL A 160 11.13 3.00 -13.56
CA VAL A 160 11.42 2.49 -14.91
C VAL A 160 10.25 1.67 -15.46
N LEU A 161 9.67 0.76 -14.67
CA LEU A 161 8.53 -0.03 -15.08
C LEU A 161 7.29 0.83 -15.39
N ALA A 162 7.03 1.86 -14.59
CA ALA A 162 5.93 2.80 -14.82
C ALA A 162 6.13 3.62 -16.11
N LEU A 163 7.37 3.98 -16.43
CA LEU A 163 7.72 4.66 -17.69
C LEU A 163 7.56 3.73 -18.90
N VAL A 164 8.05 2.49 -18.82
CA VAL A 164 7.95 1.49 -19.90
C VAL A 164 6.49 1.11 -20.19
N THR A 165 5.67 0.95 -19.16
CA THR A 165 4.25 0.57 -19.32
C THR A 165 3.34 1.74 -19.73
N ARG A 166 3.89 2.92 -19.98
CA ARG A 166 3.15 4.16 -20.30
C ARG A 166 2.15 4.58 -19.22
N MET A 167 2.21 3.99 -18.03
CA MET A 167 1.40 4.44 -16.89
C MET A 167 1.78 5.85 -16.44
N ALA A 168 3.07 6.18 -16.51
CA ALA A 168 3.56 7.50 -16.22
C ALA A 168 2.96 8.57 -17.14
N ASP A 169 2.67 8.24 -18.40
CA ASP A 169 2.04 9.18 -19.35
C ASP A 169 0.63 9.57 -18.93
N GLN A 170 -0.11 8.64 -18.30
CA GLN A 170 -1.46 8.89 -17.78
C GLN A 170 -1.46 9.74 -16.50
N LEU A 171 -0.39 9.67 -15.72
CA LEU A 171 -0.27 10.38 -14.43
C LEU A 171 0.44 11.73 -14.57
N LEU A 172 1.49 11.81 -15.36
CA LEU A 172 2.37 12.98 -15.48
C LEU A 172 2.18 13.75 -16.80
N GLY A 173 1.38 13.23 -17.73
CA GLY A 173 1.11 13.89 -19.02
C GLY A 173 2.38 14.20 -19.79
N ALA A 174 2.49 15.45 -20.31
CA ALA A 174 3.62 15.91 -21.12
C ALA A 174 4.99 15.79 -20.42
N ARG A 175 5.05 15.82 -19.08
CA ARG A 175 6.31 15.68 -18.35
C ARG A 175 6.88 14.25 -18.41
N ALA A 176 6.02 13.22 -18.49
CA ALA A 176 6.48 11.85 -18.65
C ALA A 176 7.10 11.61 -20.03
N ALA A 177 6.54 12.22 -21.07
CA ALA A 177 7.09 12.16 -22.43
C ALA A 177 8.51 12.77 -22.51
N SER A 178 8.75 13.89 -21.82
CA SER A 178 10.08 14.52 -21.77
C SER A 178 11.10 13.69 -21.00
N LEU A 179 10.71 13.00 -19.91
CA LEU A 179 11.57 12.10 -19.14
C LEU A 179 11.93 10.86 -19.96
N ARG A 180 10.97 10.29 -20.70
CA ARG A 180 11.21 9.15 -21.59
C ARG A 180 12.18 9.49 -22.71
N ALA A 181 12.05 10.66 -23.32
CA ALA A 181 12.98 11.13 -24.35
C ALA A 181 14.41 11.28 -23.81
N LYS A 182 14.58 11.77 -22.57
CA LYS A 182 15.90 11.86 -21.92
C LYS A 182 16.51 10.50 -21.57
N LEU A 183 15.70 9.50 -21.25
CA LEU A 183 16.14 8.15 -20.87
C LEU A 183 16.28 7.20 -22.07
N HIS A 184 16.05 7.64 -23.31
CA HIS A 184 16.10 6.83 -24.55
C HIS A 184 15.23 5.56 -24.50
N ILE A 185 14.17 5.55 -23.69
CA ILE A 185 13.23 4.43 -23.58
C ILE A 185 12.17 4.59 -24.68
N LYS A 186 12.20 3.69 -25.67
CA LYS A 186 11.21 3.63 -26.77
C LYS A 186 9.86 3.08 -26.34
#